data_a62962af438d7732fbba15381734f8c7
#
_entry.id   a62962af438d7732fbba15381734f8c7
#
_cell.length_a   1.000
_cell.length_b   1.000
_cell.length_c   1.000
_cell.angle_alpha   90.00
_cell.angle_beta   90.00
_cell.angle_gamma   90.00
#
_symmetry.space_group_name_H-M   'P 1'
#
loop_
_entity.id
_entity.type
_entity.pdbx_description
1 polymer ?
#
loop_
_entity_poly.entity_id
_entity_poly.type
_entity_poly.pdbx_seq_one_letter_code
_entity_poly.pdbx_strand_id
1 'polypeptide(L)'
;VINPDSLVTIIVSVGPEAFPIPYVLDIETERAIYVVEESGFILGQLLEVNDENIPRGFVISQNPVAGTKMSPGTKVDLVVSKGPSLIEISDLSRKSPEDAIQILETLGFEYELIEEYSEDVEIGLVSGTIPEAGEIVTPDQLIQVVVSLGIRIEMPEVDGLSYEDAINILEELN
;
A
#
# COMPACT_ATOMS: atom_id res chain seq x y z
N VAL A 1 37.98 -29.66 60.99
CA VAL A 1 39.22 -30.25 60.43
C VAL A 1 38.81 -31.19 59.34
N ILE A 2 39.16 -30.87 58.08
CA ILE A 2 38.84 -31.70 56.93
C ILE A 2 39.96 -32.74 56.81
N ASN A 3 39.57 -34.00 56.69
CA ASN A 3 40.49 -35.09 56.45
C ASN A 3 41.21 -34.90 55.11
N PRO A 4 42.54 -34.98 54.98
CA PRO A 4 43.24 -34.71 53.73
C PRO A 4 42.79 -35.57 52.53
N ASP A 5 42.12 -36.70 52.79
CA ASP A 5 41.56 -37.60 51.74
C ASP A 5 40.09 -37.43 51.49
N SER A 6 39.44 -36.32 51.96
CA SER A 6 38.02 -36.06 51.71
C SER A 6 37.83 -35.60 50.28
N LEU A 7 36.98 -36.29 49.54
CA LEU A 7 36.49 -35.87 48.21
C LEU A 7 35.59 -34.70 48.39
N VAL A 8 35.95 -33.58 47.81
CA VAL A 8 35.08 -32.38 47.70
C VAL A 8 34.45 -32.35 46.31
N THR A 9 33.13 -32.48 46.24
CA THR A 9 32.39 -32.33 45.01
C THR A 9 31.98 -30.87 44.85
N ILE A 10 32.45 -30.22 43.80
CA ILE A 10 32.05 -28.88 43.44
C ILE A 10 30.95 -29.00 42.38
N ILE A 11 29.74 -28.53 42.69
CA ILE A 11 28.63 -28.44 41.76
C ILE A 11 28.64 -27.02 41.19
N VAL A 12 28.94 -26.91 39.92
CA VAL A 12 28.92 -25.62 39.21
C VAL A 12 27.61 -25.53 38.45
N SER A 13 26.87 -24.45 38.72
CA SER A 13 25.67 -24.14 37.91
C SER A 13 26.12 -23.74 36.50
N VAL A 14 25.56 -24.40 35.51
CA VAL A 14 25.75 -24.04 34.09
C VAL A 14 24.73 -23.01 33.61
N GLY A 15 23.91 -22.48 34.54
CA GLY A 15 22.83 -21.57 34.21
C GLY A 15 21.58 -22.29 33.70
N PRO A 16 20.50 -21.56 33.39
CA PRO A 16 19.31 -22.15 32.80
C PRO A 16 19.60 -22.65 31.39
N GLU A 17 18.97 -23.75 31.03
CA GLU A 17 19.01 -24.27 29.67
C GLU A 17 18.44 -23.22 28.70
N ALA A 18 19.16 -22.94 27.59
CA ALA A 18 18.77 -21.95 26.61
C ALA A 18 18.50 -22.64 25.29
N PHE A 19 17.37 -22.28 24.68
CA PHE A 19 16.87 -22.81 23.41
C PHE A 19 16.95 -21.75 22.32
N PRO A 20 17.16 -22.15 21.05
CA PRO A 20 17.16 -21.20 19.96
C PRO A 20 15.72 -20.68 19.68
N ILE A 21 15.60 -19.39 19.49
CA ILE A 21 14.34 -18.76 19.02
C ILE A 21 14.00 -19.35 17.65
N PRO A 22 12.73 -19.80 17.43
CA PRO A 22 12.32 -20.35 16.15
C PRO A 22 12.29 -19.27 15.05
N TYR A 23 12.43 -19.69 13.80
CA TYR A 23 12.22 -18.83 12.64
C TYR A 23 10.74 -18.78 12.30
N VAL A 24 10.15 -17.57 12.31
CA VAL A 24 8.71 -17.36 12.07
C VAL A 24 8.43 -16.22 11.08
N LEU A 25 9.44 -15.84 10.28
CA LEU A 25 9.21 -14.84 9.23
C LEU A 25 8.48 -15.48 8.04
N ASP A 26 7.77 -14.65 7.28
CA ASP A 26 7.05 -15.03 6.06
C ASP A 26 5.98 -16.14 6.24
N ILE A 27 5.49 -16.32 7.46
CA ILE A 27 4.38 -17.22 7.75
C ILE A 27 3.21 -16.47 8.40
N GLU A 28 2.03 -17.05 8.32
CA GLU A 28 0.81 -16.47 8.93
C GLU A 28 0.98 -16.29 10.44
N THR A 29 0.43 -15.18 10.96
CA THR A 29 0.54 -14.77 12.37
C THR A 29 0.10 -15.87 13.34
N GLU A 30 -1.03 -16.52 13.09
CA GLU A 30 -1.52 -17.60 13.97
C GLU A 30 -0.53 -18.77 14.02
N ARG A 31 0.03 -19.11 12.87
CA ARG A 31 1.06 -20.15 12.78
C ARG A 31 2.34 -19.76 13.50
N ALA A 32 2.76 -18.49 13.37
CA ALA A 32 3.95 -17.97 14.04
C ALA A 32 3.79 -18.02 15.56
N ILE A 33 2.65 -17.58 16.08
CA ILE A 33 2.32 -17.63 17.50
C ILE A 33 2.41 -19.08 18.01
N TYR A 34 1.77 -20.00 17.31
CA TYR A 34 1.80 -21.42 17.66
C TYR A 34 3.24 -21.97 17.74
N VAL A 35 4.08 -21.65 16.74
CA VAL A 35 5.48 -22.10 16.70
C VAL A 35 6.29 -21.52 17.84
N VAL A 36 6.09 -20.24 18.18
CA VAL A 36 6.75 -19.56 19.31
C VAL A 36 6.40 -20.27 20.63
N GLU A 37 5.12 -20.52 20.87
CA GLU A 37 4.61 -21.13 22.10
C GLU A 37 5.03 -22.60 22.25
N GLU A 38 4.95 -23.38 21.18
CA GLU A 38 5.42 -24.78 21.15
C GLU A 38 6.93 -24.90 21.41
N SER A 39 7.70 -23.85 21.04
CA SER A 39 9.14 -23.79 21.31
C SER A 39 9.47 -23.37 22.75
N GLY A 40 8.47 -23.17 23.61
CA GLY A 40 8.64 -22.81 25.02
C GLY A 40 8.87 -21.32 25.28
N PHE A 41 8.58 -20.47 24.30
CA PHE A 41 8.62 -19.01 24.39
C PHE A 41 7.21 -18.43 24.58
N ILE A 42 7.12 -17.13 24.81
CA ILE A 42 5.85 -16.43 25.02
C ILE A 42 5.74 -15.35 23.95
N LEU A 43 4.55 -15.19 23.37
CA LEU A 43 4.28 -14.05 22.50
C LEU A 43 4.43 -12.75 23.31
N GLY A 44 5.29 -11.84 22.83
CA GLY A 44 5.47 -10.50 23.37
C GLY A 44 4.50 -9.50 22.77
N GLN A 45 5.04 -8.43 22.19
CA GLN A 45 4.24 -7.44 21.48
C GLN A 45 3.93 -7.94 20.06
N LEU A 46 2.71 -7.68 19.60
CA LEU A 46 2.30 -7.84 18.22
C LEU A 46 2.06 -6.44 17.65
N LEU A 47 2.92 -6.01 16.75
CA LEU A 47 2.80 -4.72 16.06
C LEU A 47 2.38 -4.97 14.62
N GLU A 48 1.37 -4.26 14.16
CA GLU A 48 0.93 -4.29 12.77
C GLU A 48 1.39 -3.04 12.04
N VAL A 49 2.02 -3.22 10.87
CA VAL A 49 2.47 -2.13 10.00
C VAL A 49 2.10 -2.44 8.55
N ASN A 50 1.97 -1.40 7.74
CA ASN A 50 1.82 -1.60 6.29
C ASN A 50 3.13 -2.08 5.68
N ASP A 51 3.04 -2.99 4.72
CA ASP A 51 4.16 -3.50 3.94
C ASP A 51 3.67 -3.81 2.53
N GLU A 52 4.40 -3.31 1.53
CA GLU A 52 4.02 -3.43 0.12
C GLU A 52 4.31 -4.81 -0.47
N ASN A 53 5.25 -5.55 0.13
CA ASN A 53 5.75 -6.81 -0.39
C ASN A 53 5.19 -8.03 0.35
N ILE A 54 4.90 -7.85 1.65
CA ILE A 54 4.46 -8.95 2.51
C ILE A 54 2.93 -8.91 2.63
N PRO A 55 2.23 -9.99 2.27
CA PRO A 55 0.78 -10.05 2.35
C PRO A 55 0.25 -9.80 3.77
N ARG A 56 -0.96 -9.25 3.85
CA ARG A 56 -1.64 -9.02 5.12
C ARG A 56 -1.70 -10.30 5.97
N GLY A 57 -1.36 -10.16 7.26
CA GLY A 57 -1.42 -11.25 8.24
C GLY A 57 -0.16 -12.10 8.32
N PHE A 58 0.89 -11.78 7.55
CA PHE A 58 2.17 -12.47 7.59
C PHE A 58 3.19 -11.71 8.44
N VAL A 59 4.13 -12.46 9.04
CA VAL A 59 5.16 -11.89 9.91
C VAL A 59 6.27 -11.27 9.08
N ILE A 60 6.50 -9.98 9.29
CA ILE A 60 7.58 -9.19 8.67
C ILE A 60 8.89 -9.37 9.43
N SER A 61 8.83 -9.27 10.76
CA SER A 61 10.01 -9.36 11.59
C SER A 61 9.71 -9.92 12.97
N GLN A 62 10.73 -10.44 13.63
CA GLN A 62 10.66 -10.96 14.99
C GLN A 62 11.81 -10.45 15.85
N ASN A 63 11.57 -10.29 17.14
CA ASN A 63 12.60 -9.94 18.11
C ASN A 63 12.38 -10.73 19.41
N PRO A 64 13.37 -11.53 19.87
CA PRO A 64 14.73 -11.70 19.32
C PRO A 64 14.76 -12.42 17.97
N VAL A 65 15.86 -12.21 17.23
CA VAL A 65 16.06 -12.88 15.93
C VAL A 65 16.17 -14.39 16.08
N ALA A 66 15.74 -15.10 15.01
CA ALA A 66 15.81 -16.56 14.97
C ALA A 66 17.22 -17.10 15.25
N GLY A 67 17.30 -18.23 15.95
CA GLY A 67 18.56 -18.87 16.33
C GLY A 67 19.25 -18.28 17.58
N THR A 68 18.81 -17.12 18.08
CA THR A 68 19.32 -16.58 19.34
C THR A 68 18.96 -17.51 20.49
N LYS A 69 19.93 -17.90 21.28
CA LYS A 69 19.70 -18.77 22.46
C LYS A 69 19.15 -17.98 23.63
N MET A 70 17.96 -18.32 24.05
CA MET A 70 17.25 -17.65 25.15
C MET A 70 16.64 -18.66 26.11
N SER A 71 16.39 -18.22 27.36
CA SER A 71 15.73 -19.04 28.36
C SER A 71 14.24 -19.27 28.01
N PRO A 72 13.66 -20.40 28.40
CA PRO A 72 12.23 -20.64 28.28
C PRO A 72 11.42 -19.49 28.93
N GLY A 73 10.28 -19.16 28.34
CA GLY A 73 9.44 -18.05 28.79
C GLY A 73 9.92 -16.66 28.34
N THR A 74 11.02 -16.55 27.57
CA THR A 74 11.39 -15.27 26.93
C THR A 74 10.31 -14.83 25.98
N LYS A 75 10.01 -13.53 26.00
CA LYS A 75 9.04 -12.93 25.06
C LYS A 75 9.66 -12.76 23.68
N VAL A 76 8.87 -13.10 22.66
CA VAL A 76 9.17 -12.89 21.25
C VAL A 76 8.17 -11.91 20.70
N ASP A 77 8.64 -10.72 20.32
CA ASP A 77 7.83 -9.70 19.68
C ASP A 77 7.77 -9.98 18.17
N LEU A 78 6.59 -9.75 17.59
CA LEU A 78 6.34 -9.95 16.16
C LEU A 78 5.84 -8.65 15.54
N VAL A 79 6.33 -8.35 14.33
CA VAL A 79 5.78 -7.32 13.47
C VAL A 79 5.07 -8.03 12.31
N VAL A 80 3.81 -7.68 12.09
CA VAL A 80 2.91 -8.32 11.14
C VAL A 80 2.48 -7.32 10.08
N SER A 81 2.37 -7.79 8.84
CA SER A 81 1.90 -6.98 7.72
C SER A 81 0.40 -6.73 7.78
N LYS A 82 0.00 -5.48 7.57
CA LYS A 82 -1.38 -5.08 7.22
C LYS A 82 -1.66 -5.19 5.71
N GLY A 83 -0.64 -5.55 4.93
CA GLY A 83 -0.62 -5.40 3.49
C GLY A 83 -0.23 -3.98 3.08
N PRO A 84 -0.32 -3.66 1.77
CA PRO A 84 0.06 -2.35 1.26
C PRO A 84 -0.78 -1.23 1.87
N SER A 85 -0.22 -0.03 1.90
CA SER A 85 -0.99 1.17 2.20
C SER A 85 -2.02 1.38 1.10
N LEU A 86 -3.26 1.67 1.47
CA LEU A 86 -4.33 1.91 0.50
C LEU A 86 -4.81 3.34 0.66
N ILE A 87 -4.98 4.03 -0.47
CA ILE A 87 -5.41 5.42 -0.55
C ILE A 87 -6.65 5.50 -1.45
N GLU A 88 -7.68 6.20 -1.01
CA GLU A 88 -8.86 6.49 -1.83
C GLU A 88 -8.57 7.66 -2.76
N ILE A 89 -8.91 7.51 -4.04
CA ILE A 89 -8.78 8.57 -5.04
C ILE A 89 -9.85 9.63 -4.76
N SER A 90 -9.38 10.86 -4.49
CA SER A 90 -10.28 12.00 -4.28
C SER A 90 -10.96 12.41 -5.58
N ASP A 91 -12.17 12.97 -5.49
CA ASP A 91 -12.84 13.56 -6.65
C ASP A 91 -12.10 14.84 -7.10
N LEU A 92 -11.51 14.76 -8.29
CA LEU A 92 -10.78 15.85 -8.93
C LEU A 92 -11.57 16.50 -10.07
N SER A 93 -12.81 16.06 -10.32
CA SER A 93 -13.63 16.61 -11.40
C SER A 93 -13.86 18.11 -11.26
N ARG A 94 -13.90 18.81 -12.40
CA ARG A 94 -14.07 20.27 -12.52
C ARG A 94 -12.99 21.13 -11.85
N LYS A 95 -11.88 20.53 -11.41
CA LYS A 95 -10.69 21.28 -10.97
C LYS A 95 -9.82 21.64 -12.17
N SER A 96 -8.92 22.62 -11.96
CA SER A 96 -7.85 22.83 -12.93
C SER A 96 -6.89 21.63 -12.92
N PRO A 97 -6.21 21.32 -14.03
CA PRO A 97 -5.18 20.28 -14.05
C PRO A 97 -4.08 20.52 -13.02
N GLU A 98 -3.70 21.78 -12.79
CA GLU A 98 -2.68 22.18 -11.82
C GLU A 98 -3.10 21.81 -10.38
N ASP A 99 -4.35 22.11 -10.01
CA ASP A 99 -4.87 21.78 -8.67
C ASP A 99 -4.97 20.26 -8.49
N ALA A 100 -5.40 19.53 -9.53
CA ALA A 100 -5.48 18.08 -9.51
C ALA A 100 -4.10 17.44 -9.32
N ILE A 101 -3.10 17.89 -10.07
CA ILE A 101 -1.71 17.44 -9.94
C ILE A 101 -1.18 17.69 -8.54
N GLN A 102 -1.37 18.89 -7.98
CA GLN A 102 -0.91 19.21 -6.63
C GLN A 102 -1.50 18.27 -5.56
N ILE A 103 -2.77 17.90 -5.72
CA ILE A 103 -3.41 16.95 -4.81
C ILE A 103 -2.78 15.56 -4.95
N LEU A 104 -2.58 15.06 -6.17
CA LEU A 104 -1.99 13.75 -6.42
C LEU A 104 -0.53 13.67 -5.93
N GLU A 105 0.27 14.69 -6.17
CA GLU A 105 1.64 14.79 -5.65
C GLU A 105 1.69 14.79 -4.12
N THR A 106 0.75 15.49 -3.47
CA THR A 106 0.65 15.50 -2.00
C THR A 106 0.31 14.11 -1.44
N LEU A 107 -0.47 13.32 -2.18
CA LEU A 107 -0.83 11.95 -1.84
C LEU A 107 0.26 10.93 -2.23
N GLY A 108 1.27 11.35 -3.00
CA GLY A 108 2.39 10.53 -3.44
C GLY A 108 2.11 9.67 -4.66
N PHE A 109 1.08 9.99 -5.44
CA PHE A 109 0.77 9.29 -6.69
C PHE A 109 1.63 9.78 -7.86
N GLU A 110 1.96 8.84 -8.75
CA GLU A 110 2.38 9.16 -10.11
C GLU A 110 1.14 9.45 -10.98
N TYR A 111 1.27 10.39 -11.91
CA TYR A 111 0.14 10.80 -12.74
C TYR A 111 0.54 10.98 -14.21
N GLU A 112 -0.47 10.90 -15.08
CA GLU A 112 -0.38 11.20 -16.51
C GLU A 112 -1.60 12.03 -16.91
N LEU A 113 -1.40 13.06 -17.73
CA LEU A 113 -2.50 13.85 -18.30
C LEU A 113 -2.91 13.23 -19.64
N ILE A 114 -4.20 12.96 -19.77
CA ILE A 114 -4.82 12.56 -21.02
C ILE A 114 -5.95 13.52 -21.37
N GLU A 115 -6.27 13.66 -22.65
CA GLU A 115 -7.30 14.58 -23.13
C GLU A 115 -8.43 13.80 -23.78
N GLU A 116 -9.67 14.11 -23.41
CA GLU A 116 -10.88 13.50 -23.98
C GLU A 116 -11.99 14.55 -24.17
N TYR A 117 -12.87 14.32 -25.14
CA TYR A 117 -14.06 15.14 -25.30
C TYR A 117 -15.08 14.87 -24.20
N SER A 118 -15.68 15.93 -23.67
CA SER A 118 -16.72 15.84 -22.65
C SER A 118 -17.82 16.84 -22.92
N GLU A 119 -19.07 16.39 -22.84
CA GLU A 119 -20.25 17.25 -22.96
C GLU A 119 -20.61 17.95 -21.65
N ASP A 120 -20.18 17.38 -20.51
CA ASP A 120 -20.57 17.80 -19.17
C ASP A 120 -19.54 18.68 -18.46
N VAL A 121 -18.30 18.73 -18.98
CA VAL A 121 -17.19 19.44 -18.36
C VAL A 121 -16.58 20.44 -19.34
N GLU A 122 -16.40 21.68 -18.86
CA GLU A 122 -15.80 22.77 -19.64
C GLU A 122 -14.39 22.40 -20.12
N ILE A 123 -14.05 22.92 -21.30
CA ILE A 123 -12.72 22.74 -21.91
C ILE A 123 -11.62 23.19 -20.93
N GLY A 124 -10.59 22.36 -20.80
CA GLY A 124 -9.42 22.63 -19.93
C GLY A 124 -9.60 22.26 -18.47
N LEU A 125 -10.78 21.80 -18.06
CA LEU A 125 -10.99 21.28 -16.69
C LEU A 125 -10.92 19.76 -16.68
N VAL A 126 -10.61 19.20 -15.50
CA VAL A 126 -10.57 17.76 -15.28
C VAL A 126 -11.98 17.18 -15.37
N SER A 127 -12.19 16.22 -16.26
CA SER A 127 -13.45 15.48 -16.39
C SER A 127 -13.52 14.28 -15.43
N GLY A 128 -12.38 13.71 -15.06
CA GLY A 128 -12.29 12.57 -14.14
C GLY A 128 -10.89 12.04 -14.01
N THR A 129 -10.78 10.87 -13.40
CA THR A 129 -9.53 10.13 -13.26
C THR A 129 -9.71 8.68 -13.62
N ILE A 130 -8.63 8.00 -13.99
CA ILE A 130 -8.58 6.55 -14.17
C ILE A 130 -7.41 6.03 -13.31
N PRO A 131 -7.66 5.22 -12.27
CA PRO A 131 -8.98 4.74 -11.79
C PRO A 131 -9.92 5.87 -11.34
N GLU A 132 -11.23 5.55 -11.20
CA GLU A 132 -12.25 6.54 -10.88
C GLU A 132 -12.15 7.07 -9.44
N ALA A 133 -12.68 8.27 -9.20
CA ALA A 133 -12.82 8.82 -7.86
C ALA A 133 -13.59 7.87 -6.93
N GLY A 134 -13.11 7.71 -5.69
CA GLY A 134 -13.64 6.77 -4.71
C GLY A 134 -13.05 5.35 -4.79
N GLU A 135 -12.29 5.02 -5.83
CA GLU A 135 -11.55 3.76 -5.85
C GLU A 135 -10.39 3.79 -4.86
N ILE A 136 -10.11 2.61 -4.29
CA ILE A 136 -9.04 2.42 -3.31
C ILE A 136 -7.86 1.74 -4.02
N VAL A 137 -6.73 2.43 -4.06
CA VAL A 137 -5.54 2.01 -4.81
C VAL A 137 -4.30 2.02 -3.94
N THR A 138 -3.24 1.40 -4.42
CA THR A 138 -1.90 1.46 -3.81
C THR A 138 -1.15 2.74 -4.24
N PRO A 139 -0.20 3.26 -3.45
CA PRO A 139 0.53 4.50 -3.77
C PRO A 139 1.33 4.45 -5.08
N ASP A 140 1.72 3.25 -5.54
CA ASP A 140 2.44 3.00 -6.79
C ASP A 140 1.54 2.98 -8.04
N GLN A 141 0.22 3.11 -7.87
CA GLN A 141 -0.74 3.17 -8.97
C GLN A 141 -0.59 4.46 -9.75
N LEU A 142 -0.41 4.35 -11.07
CA LEU A 142 -0.47 5.49 -11.98
C LEU A 142 -1.92 5.99 -12.09
N ILE A 143 -2.12 7.28 -11.88
CA ILE A 143 -3.41 7.94 -12.02
C ILE A 143 -3.44 8.74 -13.32
N GLN A 144 -4.33 8.38 -14.24
CA GLN A 144 -4.56 9.20 -15.43
C GLN A 144 -5.59 10.28 -15.09
N VAL A 145 -5.22 11.53 -15.29
CA VAL A 145 -6.09 12.69 -15.11
C VAL A 145 -6.65 13.06 -16.49
N VAL A 146 -7.94 12.92 -16.64
CA VAL A 146 -8.64 13.19 -17.90
C VAL A 146 -9.03 14.66 -17.97
N VAL A 147 -8.49 15.38 -18.94
CA VAL A 147 -8.76 16.80 -19.17
C VAL A 147 -9.75 16.93 -20.32
N SER A 148 -10.79 17.72 -20.11
CA SER A 148 -11.85 17.94 -21.11
C SER A 148 -11.35 18.79 -22.29
N LEU A 149 -11.59 18.32 -23.49
CA LEU A 149 -11.48 19.09 -24.75
C LEU A 149 -12.79 19.83 -25.09
N GLY A 150 -13.79 19.77 -24.19
CA GLY A 150 -15.12 20.29 -24.45
C GLY A 150 -15.95 19.38 -25.36
N ILE A 151 -16.98 19.94 -25.96
CA ILE A 151 -17.90 19.22 -26.83
C ILE A 151 -17.22 18.89 -28.16
N ARG A 152 -17.36 17.65 -28.61
CA ARG A 152 -16.91 17.27 -29.95
C ARG A 152 -17.88 17.81 -30.99
N ILE A 153 -17.44 18.75 -31.79
CA ILE A 153 -18.24 19.27 -32.92
C ILE A 153 -17.76 18.54 -34.18
N GLU A 154 -18.67 17.85 -34.85
CA GLU A 154 -18.43 17.27 -36.16
C GLU A 154 -18.77 18.29 -37.24
N MET A 155 -17.85 18.52 -38.20
CA MET A 155 -18.09 19.38 -39.31
C MET A 155 -19.20 18.79 -40.19
N PRO A 156 -20.30 19.50 -40.42
CA PRO A 156 -21.35 19.03 -41.32
C PRO A 156 -20.86 19.02 -42.77
N GLU A 157 -21.47 18.14 -43.56
CA GLU A 157 -21.20 18.10 -44.99
C GLU A 157 -21.86 19.27 -45.68
N VAL A 158 -21.10 20.22 -46.19
CA VAL A 158 -21.59 21.43 -46.86
C VAL A 158 -21.30 21.42 -48.37
N ASP A 159 -20.69 20.34 -48.89
CA ASP A 159 -20.37 20.20 -50.28
C ASP A 159 -21.67 20.15 -51.14
N GLY A 160 -21.71 20.98 -52.19
CA GLY A 160 -22.85 21.05 -53.10
C GLY A 160 -24.05 21.89 -52.62
N LEU A 161 -23.96 22.48 -51.44
CA LEU A 161 -24.96 23.42 -50.96
C LEU A 161 -24.78 24.82 -51.51
N SER A 162 -25.84 25.64 -51.47
CA SER A 162 -25.71 27.07 -51.74
C SER A 162 -24.89 27.75 -50.64
N TYR A 163 -24.30 28.92 -50.93
CA TYR A 163 -23.56 29.72 -49.97
C TYR A 163 -24.40 30.06 -48.72
N GLU A 164 -25.64 30.45 -48.92
CA GLU A 164 -26.59 30.79 -47.83
C GLU A 164 -26.90 29.56 -46.95
N ASP A 165 -27.16 28.40 -47.55
CA ASP A 165 -27.46 27.16 -46.80
C ASP A 165 -26.27 26.68 -46.01
N ALA A 166 -25.05 26.75 -46.59
CA ALA A 166 -23.82 26.37 -45.91
C ALA A 166 -23.54 27.27 -44.70
N ILE A 167 -23.74 28.59 -44.81
CA ILE A 167 -23.57 29.51 -43.67
C ILE A 167 -24.60 29.20 -42.56
N ASN A 168 -25.85 29.02 -42.89
CA ASN A 168 -26.87 28.71 -41.88
C ASN A 168 -26.55 27.45 -41.09
N ILE A 169 -26.09 26.38 -41.76
CA ILE A 169 -25.68 25.13 -41.08
C ILE A 169 -24.46 25.35 -40.17
N LEU A 170 -23.47 26.14 -40.60
CA LEU A 170 -22.30 26.43 -39.80
C LEU A 170 -22.57 27.36 -38.61
N GLU A 171 -23.53 28.28 -38.74
CA GLU A 171 -23.96 29.15 -37.64
C GLU A 171 -24.73 28.41 -36.54
N GLU A 172 -25.43 27.31 -36.88
CA GLU A 172 -26.11 26.44 -35.91
C GLU A 172 -25.17 25.64 -34.99
N LEU A 173 -23.88 25.57 -35.34
CA LEU A 173 -22.86 24.86 -34.56
C LEU A 173 -22.18 25.73 -33.47
N ASN A 174 -22.58 26.99 -33.34
CA ASN A 174 -21.93 27.94 -32.43
C ASN A 174 -22.63 28.12 -31.08
#